data_f6a74552f8ebc3abe8d913c038fd754c
#
_entry.id   f6a74552f8ebc3abe8d913c038fd754c
#
_cell.length_a   1.000
_cell.length_b   1.000
_cell.length_c   1.000
_cell.angle_alpha   90.00
_cell.angle_beta   90.00
_cell.angle_gamma   90.00
#
_symmetry.space_group_name_H-M   'P 1'
#
loop_
_entity.id
_entity.type
_entity.pdbx_description
1 polymer ?
#
loop_
_entity_poly.entity_id
_entity_poly.type
_entity_poly.pdbx_seq_one_letter_code
_entity_poly.pdbx_strand_id
1 'polypeptide(L)'
;MPVVFLISGHIVSLLEEGDLMDDELYMRQALALACLAEGDTSPNPMVGAVIVSADGEVVGEGYHHKAGQPHAEINALKEAKKLARGGTIYVTLEPCSHFGRTGPCCEAIIAAGLKRVVAAVEDPNPKVAGNGFKRLRDAGIEVTVGVCAEEARLLNEKFFHWIVTGRPFVSMKYAMTLDGKIATRTGDSKWITGEDARAYGHYLRKAHDCILVGKNTVLADDPELTTRLVEGRNPLRIVLDSNCEIPMTAKIFDGEAETLLVTGTCLPGAKQSKAEALQALPKVE
;
A
#
# COMPACT_ATOMS: atom_id res chain seq x y z
N MET A 1 5.60 5.06 -21.90
CA MET A 1 6.08 5.27 -20.51
C MET A 1 4.90 5.72 -19.71
N PRO A 2 4.34 4.93 -18.82
CA PRO A 2 3.36 5.45 -17.89
C PRO A 2 4.14 6.25 -16.83
N VAL A 3 3.98 7.53 -16.89
CA VAL A 3 4.40 8.44 -15.84
C VAL A 3 3.38 8.26 -14.72
N VAL A 4 3.70 7.46 -13.71
CA VAL A 4 2.91 7.40 -12.50
C VAL A 4 3.19 8.68 -11.73
N PHE A 5 2.45 9.71 -12.03
CA PHE A 5 2.42 10.93 -11.28
C PHE A 5 1.10 11.06 -10.53
N LEU A 6 1.23 11.15 -9.20
CA LEU A 6 0.32 11.85 -8.33
C LEU A 6 -1.07 11.24 -8.12
N ILE A 7 -1.12 10.12 -7.40
CA ILE A 7 -2.41 9.69 -6.84
C ILE A 7 -2.84 10.64 -5.69
N SER A 8 -1.93 11.20 -4.89
CA SER A 8 -2.30 12.09 -3.78
C SER A 8 -2.58 13.54 -4.12
N GLY A 9 -2.16 14.02 -5.30
CA GLY A 9 -2.34 15.43 -5.68
C GLY A 9 -3.35 15.70 -6.80
N HIS A 10 -3.77 14.69 -7.55
CA HIS A 10 -4.61 14.85 -8.73
C HIS A 10 -6.08 14.43 -8.54
N ILE A 11 -6.41 13.64 -7.53
CA ILE A 11 -7.83 13.30 -7.28
C ILE A 11 -8.64 14.56 -6.86
N VAL A 12 -7.99 15.56 -6.27
CA VAL A 12 -8.65 16.82 -5.88
C VAL A 12 -8.77 17.83 -7.03
N SER A 13 -7.94 17.72 -8.09
CA SER A 13 -7.95 18.70 -9.21
C SER A 13 -8.70 18.26 -10.46
N LEU A 14 -9.21 17.02 -10.52
CA LEU A 14 -10.04 16.53 -11.63
C LEU A 14 -11.55 16.73 -11.41
N LEU A 15 -11.93 17.50 -10.42
CA LEU A 15 -13.30 17.98 -10.25
C LEU A 15 -13.55 19.20 -11.16
N GLU A 16 -13.21 19.11 -12.45
CA GLU A 16 -13.73 20.06 -13.44
C GLU A 16 -15.09 19.57 -13.95
N GLU A 17 -16.05 20.47 -13.87
CA GLU A 17 -17.46 20.36 -14.20
C GLU A 17 -17.70 19.68 -15.55
N GLY A 18 -18.43 18.59 -15.55
CA GLY A 18 -19.00 17.94 -16.73
C GLY A 18 -19.41 16.50 -16.46
N ASP A 19 -20.70 16.25 -16.35
CA ASP A 19 -21.41 14.94 -16.40
C ASP A 19 -20.70 13.72 -15.80
N LEU A 20 -20.13 13.86 -14.59
CA LEU A 20 -19.72 12.70 -13.78
C LEU A 20 -21.00 12.09 -13.22
N MET A 21 -21.28 10.84 -13.55
CA MET A 21 -22.34 10.11 -12.88
C MET A 21 -22.06 10.12 -11.36
N ASP A 22 -23.05 10.31 -10.54
CA ASP A 22 -22.93 10.37 -9.07
C ASP A 22 -22.13 9.19 -8.48
N ASP A 23 -22.26 8.00 -9.09
CA ASP A 23 -21.50 6.82 -8.71
C ASP A 23 -19.98 6.97 -8.83
N GLU A 24 -19.47 7.65 -9.88
CA GLU A 24 -18.03 7.88 -10.03
C GLU A 24 -17.52 8.90 -9.01
N LEU A 25 -18.30 9.92 -8.70
CA LEU A 25 -17.93 10.93 -7.70
C LEU A 25 -17.70 10.29 -6.33
N TYR A 26 -18.68 9.52 -5.84
CA TYR A 26 -18.58 8.85 -4.54
C TYR A 26 -17.52 7.75 -4.53
N MET A 27 -17.31 7.05 -5.64
CA MET A 27 -16.26 6.05 -5.75
C MET A 27 -14.87 6.70 -5.70
N ARG A 28 -14.65 7.84 -6.37
CA ARG A 28 -13.39 8.59 -6.26
C ARG A 28 -13.14 9.12 -4.85
N GLN A 29 -14.19 9.52 -4.14
CA GLN A 29 -14.09 9.87 -2.72
C GLN A 29 -13.66 8.67 -1.88
N ALA A 30 -14.24 7.49 -2.11
CA ALA A 30 -13.81 6.25 -1.46
C ALA A 30 -12.35 5.88 -1.81
N LEU A 31 -11.91 6.06 -3.05
CA LEU A 31 -10.53 5.86 -3.46
C LEU A 31 -9.57 6.84 -2.76
N ALA A 32 -9.95 8.10 -2.63
CA ALA A 32 -9.16 9.10 -1.92
C ALA A 32 -8.99 8.72 -0.43
N LEU A 33 -10.05 8.25 0.22
CA LEU A 33 -9.98 7.72 1.59
C LEU A 33 -9.04 6.51 1.69
N ALA A 34 -9.11 5.58 0.75
CA ALA A 34 -8.22 4.41 0.72
C ALA A 34 -6.74 4.79 0.64
N CYS A 35 -6.40 5.84 -0.13
CA CYS A 35 -5.03 6.36 -0.27
C CYS A 35 -4.43 6.84 1.06
N LEU A 36 -5.25 7.26 2.03
CA LEU A 36 -4.75 7.73 3.34
C LEU A 36 -4.01 6.64 4.12
N ALA A 37 -4.28 5.37 3.81
CA ALA A 37 -3.66 4.23 4.48
C ALA A 37 -2.40 3.70 3.76
N GLU A 38 -1.87 4.42 2.77
CA GLU A 38 -0.75 3.92 1.99
C GLU A 38 0.50 3.67 2.85
N GLY A 39 1.01 2.45 2.73
CA GLY A 39 2.15 1.97 3.52
C GLY A 39 1.79 1.33 4.85
N ASP A 40 0.55 1.41 5.34
CA ASP A 40 0.16 0.96 6.68
C ASP A 40 -0.72 -0.31 6.68
N THR A 41 -1.34 -0.66 5.56
CA THR A 41 -2.29 -1.78 5.50
C THR A 41 -1.67 -3.15 5.26
N SER A 42 -0.41 -3.23 4.79
CA SER A 42 0.22 -4.51 4.45
C SER A 42 0.08 -5.55 5.58
N PRO A 43 -0.26 -6.80 5.26
CA PRO A 43 -0.46 -7.40 3.94
C PRO A 43 -1.87 -7.22 3.34
N ASN A 44 -2.74 -6.42 3.95
CA ASN A 44 -4.10 -6.16 3.48
C ASN A 44 -4.12 -5.10 2.36
N PRO A 45 -5.18 -5.08 1.51
CA PRO A 45 -5.37 -4.02 0.54
C PRO A 45 -5.76 -2.69 1.21
N MET A 46 -5.52 -1.60 0.50
CA MET A 46 -6.07 -0.29 0.82
C MET A 46 -7.53 -0.25 0.36
N VAL A 47 -8.44 -0.03 1.29
CA VAL A 47 -9.88 0.01 1.01
C VAL A 47 -10.47 1.26 1.62
N GLY A 48 -11.33 1.94 0.86
CA GLY A 48 -12.14 3.06 1.30
C GLY A 48 -13.62 2.79 1.04
N ALA A 49 -14.46 3.40 1.84
CA ALA A 49 -15.91 3.30 1.72
C ALA A 49 -16.61 4.63 2.03
N VAL A 50 -17.64 4.94 1.26
CA VAL A 50 -18.52 6.10 1.45
C VAL A 50 -19.95 5.61 1.49
N ILE A 51 -20.75 6.10 2.43
CA ILE A 51 -22.18 5.77 2.55
C ILE A 51 -22.99 7.05 2.25
N VAL A 52 -23.87 6.91 1.29
CA VAL A 52 -24.85 7.94 0.91
C VAL A 52 -26.24 7.50 1.38
N SER A 53 -26.93 8.38 2.08
CA SER A 53 -28.29 8.12 2.58
C SER A 53 -29.30 7.98 1.44
N ALA A 54 -30.52 7.57 1.76
CA ALA A 54 -31.64 7.53 0.80
C ALA A 54 -32.02 8.92 0.24
N ASP A 55 -31.62 10.00 0.93
CA ASP A 55 -31.89 11.38 0.54
C ASP A 55 -30.73 11.99 -0.27
N GLY A 56 -29.67 11.20 -0.56
CA GLY A 56 -28.52 11.64 -1.37
C GLY A 56 -27.39 12.31 -0.60
N GLU A 57 -27.42 12.32 0.74
CA GLU A 57 -26.39 12.95 1.56
C GLU A 57 -25.31 11.94 1.96
N VAL A 58 -24.02 12.35 1.95
CA VAL A 58 -22.91 11.54 2.51
C VAL A 58 -23.09 11.53 4.03
N VAL A 59 -23.26 10.33 4.60
CA VAL A 59 -23.55 10.12 6.02
C VAL A 59 -22.51 9.29 6.75
N GLY A 60 -21.55 8.72 6.02
CA GLY A 60 -20.45 7.97 6.64
C GLY A 60 -19.32 7.73 5.67
N GLU A 61 -18.12 7.90 6.18
CA GLU A 61 -16.87 7.67 5.47
C GLU A 61 -15.97 6.74 6.28
N GLY A 62 -15.15 5.97 5.60
CA GLY A 62 -14.24 5.08 6.28
C GLY A 62 -13.17 4.52 5.36
N TYR A 63 -12.03 4.19 5.94
CA TYR A 63 -10.99 3.45 5.24
C TYR A 63 -10.35 2.43 6.17
N HIS A 64 -9.68 1.45 5.60
CA HIS A 64 -8.95 0.44 6.37
C HIS A 64 -7.61 1.02 6.82
N HIS A 65 -7.46 1.33 8.10
CA HIS A 65 -6.28 2.01 8.62
C HIS A 65 -5.04 1.12 8.67
N LYS A 66 -5.19 -0.14 9.12
CA LYS A 66 -4.07 -1.05 9.37
C LYS A 66 -4.55 -2.50 9.47
N ALA A 67 -3.69 -3.44 9.08
CA ALA A 67 -3.97 -4.87 9.24
C ALA A 67 -4.38 -5.23 10.68
N GLY A 68 -5.51 -5.95 10.80
CA GLY A 68 -6.10 -6.34 12.09
C GLY A 68 -7.07 -5.31 12.69
N GLN A 69 -7.18 -4.12 12.14
CA GLN A 69 -8.20 -3.12 12.52
C GLN A 69 -9.49 -3.30 11.68
N PRO A 70 -10.58 -2.59 12.02
CA PRO A 70 -11.82 -2.62 11.26
C PRO A 70 -11.63 -2.29 9.79
N HIS A 71 -12.39 -2.93 8.93
CA HIS A 71 -12.43 -2.64 7.50
C HIS A 71 -13.13 -1.31 7.21
N ALA A 72 -12.94 -0.78 6.00
CA ALA A 72 -13.48 0.51 5.57
C ALA A 72 -15.00 0.59 5.74
N GLU A 73 -15.71 -0.45 5.36
CA GLU A 73 -17.18 -0.55 5.43
C GLU A 73 -17.66 -0.44 6.89
N ILE A 74 -16.94 -1.09 7.81
CA ILE A 74 -17.28 -1.04 9.26
C ILE A 74 -17.06 0.37 9.81
N ASN A 75 -15.98 1.04 9.40
CA ASN A 75 -15.72 2.41 9.81
C ASN A 75 -16.79 3.37 9.26
N ALA A 76 -17.14 3.27 7.98
CA ALA A 76 -18.20 4.06 7.36
C ALA A 76 -19.58 3.81 8.01
N LEU A 77 -19.92 2.54 8.28
CA LEU A 77 -21.18 2.18 8.96
C LEU A 77 -21.24 2.69 10.40
N LYS A 78 -20.11 2.70 11.10
CA LYS A 78 -20.02 3.25 12.46
C LYS A 78 -20.30 4.76 12.49
N GLU A 79 -19.89 5.48 11.48
CA GLU A 79 -20.17 6.90 11.32
C GLU A 79 -21.60 7.15 10.89
N ALA A 80 -22.09 6.50 9.85
CA ALA A 80 -23.44 6.64 9.29
C ALA A 80 -24.54 6.25 10.28
N LYS A 81 -24.28 5.26 11.14
CA LYS A 81 -25.28 4.74 12.13
C LYS A 81 -26.60 4.40 11.44
N LYS A 82 -27.70 4.95 11.96
CA LYS A 82 -29.08 4.71 11.44
C LYS A 82 -29.34 5.36 10.09
N LEU A 83 -28.55 6.36 9.70
CA LEU A 83 -28.71 7.09 8.43
C LEU A 83 -28.29 6.25 7.20
N ALA A 84 -27.53 5.16 7.42
CA ALA A 84 -27.21 4.21 6.36
C ALA A 84 -28.45 3.49 5.78
N ARG A 85 -29.52 3.38 6.56
CA ARG A 85 -30.68 2.56 6.19
C ARG A 85 -31.37 3.08 4.91
N GLY A 86 -31.51 2.19 3.94
CA GLY A 86 -32.11 2.50 2.64
C GLY A 86 -31.17 3.21 1.66
N GLY A 87 -29.96 3.52 2.08
CA GLY A 87 -28.93 4.20 1.29
C GLY A 87 -28.06 3.27 0.46
N THR A 88 -26.99 3.83 -0.09
CA THR A 88 -25.99 3.18 -0.94
C THR A 88 -24.61 3.25 -0.28
N ILE A 89 -23.85 2.17 -0.33
CA ILE A 89 -22.43 2.18 0.01
C ILE A 89 -21.58 2.05 -1.24
N TYR A 90 -20.59 2.91 -1.37
CA TYR A 90 -19.52 2.87 -2.36
C TYR A 90 -18.28 2.31 -1.71
N VAL A 91 -17.68 1.28 -2.27
CA VAL A 91 -16.51 0.61 -1.69
C VAL A 91 -15.51 0.25 -2.79
N THR A 92 -14.23 0.49 -2.52
CA THR A 92 -13.18 0.32 -3.55
C THR A 92 -12.83 -1.13 -3.86
N LEU A 93 -13.28 -2.09 -3.03
CA LEU A 93 -13.04 -3.52 -3.20
C LEU A 93 -14.27 -4.31 -2.74
N GLU A 94 -14.46 -5.52 -3.26
CA GLU A 94 -15.52 -6.43 -2.85
C GLU A 94 -15.61 -6.60 -1.33
N PRO A 95 -16.77 -6.37 -0.69
CA PRO A 95 -16.97 -6.60 0.75
C PRO A 95 -16.75 -8.07 1.12
N CYS A 96 -15.96 -8.32 2.15
CA CYS A 96 -15.63 -9.67 2.56
C CYS A 96 -16.86 -10.44 3.06
N SER A 97 -16.91 -11.77 2.74
CA SER A 97 -17.98 -12.70 3.13
C SER A 97 -17.54 -13.76 4.12
N HIS A 98 -16.24 -13.84 4.43
CA HIS A 98 -15.70 -14.84 5.35
C HIS A 98 -15.49 -14.29 6.76
N PHE A 99 -15.56 -15.16 7.75
CA PHE A 99 -15.20 -14.84 9.13
C PHE A 99 -13.68 -14.82 9.27
N GLY A 100 -13.15 -13.62 9.53
CA GLY A 100 -11.75 -13.41 9.90
C GLY A 100 -11.62 -13.08 11.41
N ARG A 101 -10.78 -12.10 11.73
CA ARG A 101 -10.71 -11.54 13.10
C ARG A 101 -11.95 -10.72 13.48
N THR A 102 -12.64 -10.21 12.49
CA THR A 102 -13.94 -9.52 12.60
C THR A 102 -14.97 -10.26 11.78
N GLY A 103 -16.26 -10.01 12.03
CA GLY A 103 -17.33 -10.56 11.22
C GLY A 103 -17.30 -10.03 9.78
N PRO A 104 -17.93 -10.74 8.82
CA PRO A 104 -17.95 -10.36 7.42
C PRO A 104 -18.59 -8.98 7.19
N CYS A 105 -17.98 -8.15 6.35
CA CYS A 105 -18.53 -6.83 6.00
C CYS A 105 -19.90 -6.94 5.32
N CYS A 106 -20.12 -8.00 4.52
CA CYS A 106 -21.43 -8.26 3.91
C CYS A 106 -22.55 -8.35 4.95
N GLU A 107 -22.32 -9.04 6.08
CA GLU A 107 -23.32 -9.17 7.13
C GLU A 107 -23.61 -7.82 7.82
N ALA A 108 -22.57 -6.99 8.02
CA ALA A 108 -22.75 -5.66 8.57
C ALA A 108 -23.55 -4.74 7.62
N ILE A 109 -23.29 -4.81 6.31
CA ILE A 109 -24.01 -4.07 5.26
C ILE A 109 -25.49 -4.49 5.25
N ILE A 110 -25.77 -5.80 5.28
CA ILE A 110 -27.13 -6.35 5.34
C ILE A 110 -27.86 -5.89 6.62
N ALA A 111 -27.20 -6.01 7.77
CA ALA A 111 -27.78 -5.62 9.05
C ALA A 111 -28.07 -4.11 9.14
N ALA A 112 -27.27 -3.27 8.50
CA ALA A 112 -27.48 -1.84 8.42
C ALA A 112 -28.71 -1.46 7.56
N GLY A 113 -29.19 -2.39 6.73
CA GLY A 113 -30.35 -2.19 5.86
C GLY A 113 -30.05 -1.29 4.65
N LEU A 114 -28.81 -1.29 4.15
CA LEU A 114 -28.44 -0.67 2.89
C LEU A 114 -29.20 -1.34 1.73
N LYS A 115 -29.57 -0.58 0.71
CA LYS A 115 -30.29 -1.09 -0.48
C LYS A 115 -29.38 -1.36 -1.66
N ARG A 116 -28.26 -0.65 -1.76
CA ARG A 116 -27.36 -0.74 -2.90
C ARG A 116 -25.90 -0.75 -2.44
N VAL A 117 -25.09 -1.56 -3.12
CA VAL A 117 -23.62 -1.60 -3.01
C VAL A 117 -23.04 -1.29 -4.39
N VAL A 118 -22.18 -0.31 -4.47
CA VAL A 118 -21.38 0.00 -5.64
C VAL A 118 -19.93 -0.33 -5.30
N ALA A 119 -19.34 -1.27 -6.02
CA ALA A 119 -17.96 -1.70 -5.81
C ALA A 119 -17.10 -1.38 -7.03
N ALA A 120 -15.85 -0.96 -6.80
CA ALA A 120 -14.93 -0.71 -7.89
C ALA A 120 -14.46 -2.00 -8.55
N VAL A 121 -13.98 -2.98 -7.75
CA VAL A 121 -13.46 -4.25 -8.27
C VAL A 121 -13.86 -5.43 -7.40
N GLU A 122 -13.91 -6.60 -8.02
CA GLU A 122 -13.99 -7.89 -7.34
C GLU A 122 -12.64 -8.23 -6.68
N ASP A 123 -12.67 -8.87 -5.52
CA ASP A 123 -11.44 -9.32 -4.85
C ASP A 123 -10.81 -10.46 -5.68
N PRO A 124 -9.56 -10.32 -6.16
CA PRO A 124 -8.91 -11.36 -6.94
C PRO A 124 -8.49 -12.59 -6.12
N ASN A 125 -8.67 -12.56 -4.80
CA ASN A 125 -8.39 -13.69 -3.94
C ASN A 125 -9.38 -14.84 -4.23
N PRO A 126 -8.92 -16.01 -4.70
CA PRO A 126 -9.81 -17.13 -5.03
C PRO A 126 -10.72 -17.60 -3.89
N LYS A 127 -10.39 -17.25 -2.65
CA LYS A 127 -11.20 -17.57 -1.46
C LYS A 127 -12.36 -16.60 -1.25
N VAL A 128 -12.33 -15.45 -1.91
CA VAL A 128 -13.33 -14.38 -1.76
C VAL A 128 -14.12 -14.20 -3.05
N ALA A 129 -13.44 -14.06 -4.15
CA ALA A 129 -13.89 -13.78 -5.51
C ALA A 129 -15.38 -14.01 -5.78
N GLY A 130 -16.18 -12.94 -5.81
CA GLY A 130 -17.61 -12.94 -6.11
C GLY A 130 -18.54 -13.45 -4.98
N ASN A 131 -18.00 -14.06 -3.91
CA ASN A 131 -18.81 -14.58 -2.82
C ASN A 131 -19.49 -13.49 -2.00
N GLY A 132 -18.82 -12.35 -1.82
CA GLY A 132 -19.37 -11.16 -1.19
C GLY A 132 -20.53 -10.60 -1.97
N PHE A 133 -20.36 -10.41 -3.26
CA PHE A 133 -21.42 -9.92 -4.15
C PHE A 133 -22.60 -10.86 -4.22
N LYS A 134 -22.35 -12.18 -4.31
CA LYS A 134 -23.40 -13.18 -4.25
C LYS A 134 -24.20 -13.09 -2.95
N ARG A 135 -23.52 -13.01 -1.82
CA ARG A 135 -24.15 -12.92 -0.49
C ARG A 135 -25.05 -11.69 -0.36
N LEU A 136 -24.59 -10.54 -0.89
CA LEU A 136 -25.38 -9.30 -0.87
C LEU A 136 -26.61 -9.40 -1.77
N ARG A 137 -26.47 -9.95 -2.99
CA ARG A 137 -27.62 -10.17 -3.91
C ARG A 137 -28.63 -11.15 -3.35
N ASP A 138 -28.18 -12.24 -2.72
CA ASP A 138 -29.05 -13.23 -2.06
C ASP A 138 -29.86 -12.60 -0.91
N ALA A 139 -29.37 -11.51 -0.31
CA ALA A 139 -30.08 -10.72 0.70
C ALA A 139 -30.98 -9.62 0.12
N GLY A 140 -31.10 -9.53 -1.21
CA GLY A 140 -31.95 -8.54 -1.90
C GLY A 140 -31.31 -7.15 -2.06
N ILE A 141 -29.98 -7.03 -1.90
CA ILE A 141 -29.25 -5.78 -2.11
C ILE A 141 -28.83 -5.71 -3.57
N GLU A 142 -29.07 -4.55 -4.20
CA GLU A 142 -28.57 -4.24 -5.54
C GLU A 142 -27.04 -4.12 -5.53
N VAL A 143 -26.35 -4.76 -6.49
CA VAL A 143 -24.87 -4.74 -6.55
C VAL A 143 -24.43 -4.32 -7.95
N THR A 144 -23.80 -3.16 -8.04
CA THR A 144 -23.10 -2.63 -9.22
C THR A 144 -21.60 -2.83 -9.02
N VAL A 145 -20.89 -3.26 -10.07
CA VAL A 145 -19.43 -3.50 -10.01
C VAL A 145 -18.77 -2.87 -11.23
N GLY A 146 -17.58 -2.31 -11.05
CA GLY A 146 -16.75 -1.80 -12.14
C GLY A 146 -16.60 -0.28 -12.19
N VAL A 147 -17.20 0.45 -11.26
CA VAL A 147 -17.07 1.91 -11.19
C VAL A 147 -15.67 2.29 -10.73
N CYS A 148 -14.94 3.07 -11.53
CA CYS A 148 -13.51 3.43 -11.32
C CYS A 148 -12.59 2.21 -11.12
N ALA A 149 -12.85 1.12 -11.86
CA ALA A 149 -12.15 -0.15 -11.66
C ALA A 149 -10.64 -0.07 -11.89
N GLU A 150 -10.20 0.70 -12.90
CA GLU A 150 -8.77 0.84 -13.22
C GLU A 150 -8.03 1.58 -12.13
N GLU A 151 -8.61 2.66 -11.59
CA GLU A 151 -8.04 3.42 -10.47
C GLU A 151 -7.91 2.53 -9.22
N ALA A 152 -8.92 1.72 -8.94
CA ALA A 152 -8.89 0.79 -7.80
C ALA A 152 -7.85 -0.32 -7.97
N ARG A 153 -7.66 -0.83 -9.20
CA ARG A 153 -6.61 -1.80 -9.51
C ARG A 153 -5.22 -1.21 -9.36
N LEU A 154 -5.00 -0.01 -9.87
CA LEU A 154 -3.72 0.69 -9.73
C LEU A 154 -3.39 0.98 -8.27
N LEU A 155 -4.36 1.42 -7.49
CA LEU A 155 -4.20 1.66 -6.06
C LEU A 155 -3.70 0.41 -5.32
N ASN A 156 -4.23 -0.75 -5.66
CA ASN A 156 -3.94 -2.03 -5.01
C ASN A 156 -3.08 -2.98 -5.87
N GLU A 157 -2.30 -2.47 -6.85
CA GLU A 157 -1.52 -3.31 -7.76
C GLU A 157 -0.59 -4.28 -7.05
N LYS A 158 0.04 -3.85 -5.94
CA LYS A 158 0.96 -4.65 -5.12
C LYS A 158 0.23 -5.83 -4.45
N PHE A 159 -0.93 -5.54 -3.86
CA PHE A 159 -1.77 -6.57 -3.24
C PHE A 159 -2.30 -7.55 -4.28
N PHE A 160 -2.83 -7.07 -5.39
CA PHE A 160 -3.38 -7.91 -6.46
C PHE A 160 -2.31 -8.80 -7.08
N HIS A 161 -1.12 -8.25 -7.32
CA HIS A 161 0.00 -9.05 -7.82
C HIS A 161 0.34 -10.18 -6.85
N TRP A 162 0.49 -9.87 -5.56
CA TRP A 162 0.87 -10.88 -4.56
C TRP A 162 -0.21 -11.93 -4.35
N ILE A 163 -1.48 -11.55 -4.24
CA ILE A 163 -2.57 -12.50 -3.93
C ILE A 163 -2.82 -13.49 -5.09
N VAL A 164 -2.56 -13.05 -6.33
CA VAL A 164 -2.72 -13.89 -7.52
C VAL A 164 -1.49 -14.75 -7.79
N THR A 165 -0.28 -14.18 -7.62
CA THR A 165 0.95 -14.86 -8.05
C THR A 165 1.72 -15.53 -6.91
N GLY A 166 1.46 -15.16 -5.65
CA GLY A 166 2.24 -15.55 -4.48
C GLY A 166 3.67 -15.00 -4.49
N ARG A 167 3.96 -14.00 -5.33
CA ARG A 167 5.29 -13.39 -5.47
C ARG A 167 5.24 -11.93 -5.07
N PRO A 168 6.34 -11.37 -4.50
CA PRO A 168 6.40 -9.95 -4.18
C PRO A 168 6.29 -9.10 -5.45
N PHE A 169 5.63 -7.95 -5.34
CA PHE A 169 5.66 -6.90 -6.36
C PHE A 169 6.99 -6.15 -6.25
N VAL A 170 7.76 -6.11 -7.34
CA VAL A 170 9.09 -5.51 -7.36
C VAL A 170 9.09 -4.22 -8.15
N SER A 171 9.40 -3.12 -7.47
CA SER A 171 9.64 -1.80 -8.09
C SER A 171 11.12 -1.52 -8.18
N MET A 172 11.61 -1.09 -9.34
CA MET A 172 13.00 -0.66 -9.53
C MET A 172 13.09 0.87 -9.58
N LYS A 173 13.91 1.46 -8.68
CA LYS A 173 14.15 2.91 -8.63
C LYS A 173 15.59 3.23 -9.02
N TYR A 174 15.74 4.09 -10.01
CA TYR A 174 17.03 4.62 -10.43
C TYR A 174 17.08 6.13 -10.22
N ALA A 175 18.28 6.66 -9.81
CA ALA A 175 18.64 8.04 -10.03
C ALA A 175 19.69 8.06 -11.13
N MET A 176 19.34 8.59 -12.29
CA MET A 176 20.25 8.59 -13.46
C MET A 176 20.10 9.89 -14.25
N THR A 177 21.15 10.24 -14.98
CA THR A 177 21.17 11.32 -15.97
C THR A 177 20.33 10.94 -17.20
N LEU A 178 20.04 11.90 -18.07
CA LEU A 178 19.29 11.65 -19.31
C LEU A 178 19.97 10.64 -20.25
N ASP A 179 21.32 10.56 -20.20
CA ASP A 179 22.11 9.56 -20.93
C ASP A 179 22.32 8.24 -20.14
N GLY A 180 21.56 8.04 -19.05
CA GLY A 180 21.52 6.78 -18.31
C GLY A 180 22.69 6.53 -17.35
N LYS A 181 23.46 7.56 -16.97
CA LYS A 181 24.56 7.41 -16.01
C LYS A 181 24.08 7.56 -14.57
N ILE A 182 24.53 6.67 -13.70
CA ILE A 182 24.21 6.67 -12.26
C ILE A 182 25.28 7.33 -11.39
N ALA A 183 26.46 7.58 -11.96
CA ALA A 183 27.57 8.30 -11.33
C ALA A 183 28.54 8.82 -12.40
N THR A 184 29.44 9.74 -12.01
CA THR A 184 30.60 10.15 -12.81
C THR A 184 31.64 9.02 -12.89
N ARG A 185 32.69 9.20 -13.70
CA ARG A 185 33.83 8.26 -13.75
C ARG A 185 34.59 8.20 -12.42
N THR A 186 34.48 9.21 -11.58
CA THR A 186 35.13 9.29 -10.27
C THR A 186 34.21 8.74 -9.15
N GLY A 187 32.98 8.29 -9.48
CA GLY A 187 32.02 7.74 -8.51
C GLY A 187 31.11 8.78 -7.87
N ASP A 188 31.20 10.05 -8.24
CA ASP A 188 30.32 11.08 -7.69
C ASP A 188 28.90 10.96 -8.28
N SER A 189 27.89 10.91 -7.40
CA SER A 189 26.47 10.77 -7.74
C SER A 189 25.54 11.79 -7.04
N LYS A 190 26.11 12.70 -6.26
CA LYS A 190 25.36 13.65 -5.43
C LYS A 190 25.43 15.07 -5.99
N TRP A 191 24.32 15.65 -6.52
CA TRP A 191 22.97 15.06 -6.65
C TRP A 191 22.59 15.05 -8.13
N ILE A 192 22.18 13.89 -8.65
CA ILE A 192 21.70 13.75 -10.04
C ILE A 192 20.25 14.24 -10.15
N THR A 193 19.44 14.10 -9.10
CA THR A 193 18.02 14.45 -9.07
C THR A 193 17.73 15.55 -8.06
N GLY A 194 16.70 16.36 -8.35
CA GLY A 194 16.24 17.43 -7.48
C GLY A 194 15.60 16.97 -6.18
N GLU A 195 15.19 17.92 -5.34
CA GLU A 195 14.62 17.65 -4.00
C GLU A 195 13.33 16.88 -4.06
N ASP A 196 12.42 17.25 -4.97
CA ASP A 196 11.12 16.57 -5.13
C ASP A 196 11.31 15.09 -5.51
N ALA A 197 12.23 14.80 -6.43
CA ALA A 197 12.55 13.43 -6.82
C ALA A 197 13.16 12.62 -5.66
N ARG A 198 13.93 13.27 -4.79
CA ARG A 198 14.46 12.64 -3.57
C ARG A 198 13.35 12.40 -2.54
N ALA A 199 12.44 13.37 -2.34
CA ALA A 199 11.26 13.21 -1.49
C ALA A 199 10.38 12.04 -1.99
N TYR A 200 10.17 11.94 -3.31
CA TYR A 200 9.48 10.80 -3.92
C TYR A 200 10.20 9.46 -3.66
N GLY A 201 11.52 9.43 -3.66
CA GLY A 201 12.29 8.25 -3.25
C GLY A 201 12.02 7.82 -1.79
N HIS A 202 11.78 8.78 -0.89
CA HIS A 202 11.37 8.49 0.49
C HIS A 202 9.90 8.05 0.59
N TYR A 203 9.03 8.63 -0.23
CA TYR A 203 7.65 8.17 -0.38
C TYR A 203 7.60 6.70 -0.84
N LEU A 204 8.40 6.30 -1.82
CA LEU A 204 8.50 4.89 -2.24
C LEU A 204 8.93 3.96 -1.10
N ARG A 205 9.82 4.41 -0.20
CA ARG A 205 10.20 3.62 0.99
C ARG A 205 9.04 3.44 1.96
N LYS A 206 8.22 4.49 2.18
CA LYS A 206 6.99 4.39 2.97
C LYS A 206 6.02 3.39 2.34
N ALA A 207 5.84 3.47 1.02
CA ALA A 207 4.82 2.73 0.26
C ALA A 207 5.16 1.26 -0.03
N HIS A 208 6.38 0.79 0.32
CA HIS A 208 6.82 -0.59 0.15
C HIS A 208 7.18 -1.23 1.48
N ASP A 209 7.04 -2.55 1.58
CA ASP A 209 7.36 -3.29 2.82
C ASP A 209 8.86 -3.38 3.05
N CYS A 210 9.66 -3.44 1.99
CA CYS A 210 11.12 -3.53 2.08
C CYS A 210 11.82 -2.72 0.98
N ILE A 211 13.08 -2.38 1.26
CA ILE A 211 14.05 -1.85 0.29
C ILE A 211 15.24 -2.79 0.22
N LEU A 212 15.62 -3.20 -1.01
CA LEU A 212 16.73 -4.10 -1.24
C LEU A 212 17.87 -3.38 -1.97
N VAL A 213 19.09 -3.52 -1.44
CA VAL A 213 20.32 -3.01 -2.07
C VAL A 213 21.43 -4.06 -2.02
N GLY A 214 22.40 -3.95 -2.94
CA GLY A 214 23.64 -4.71 -2.88
C GLY A 214 24.67 -4.04 -1.98
N LYS A 215 25.67 -4.81 -1.49
CA LYS A 215 26.76 -4.32 -0.66
C LYS A 215 27.49 -3.09 -1.24
N ASN A 216 27.66 -3.06 -2.56
CA ASN A 216 28.42 -1.97 -3.19
C ASN A 216 27.73 -0.61 -3.03
N THR A 217 26.38 -0.58 -2.99
CA THR A 217 25.62 0.63 -2.67
C THR A 217 25.91 1.09 -1.23
N VAL A 218 25.97 0.13 -0.29
CA VAL A 218 26.27 0.47 1.11
C VAL A 218 27.70 0.95 1.27
N LEU A 219 28.67 0.30 0.61
CA LEU A 219 30.07 0.67 0.68
C LEU A 219 30.38 2.03 0.03
N ALA A 220 29.65 2.37 -1.05
CA ALA A 220 29.85 3.64 -1.77
C ALA A 220 29.14 4.83 -1.11
N ASP A 221 27.90 4.63 -0.62
CA ASP A 221 27.01 5.72 -0.23
C ASP A 221 26.78 5.83 1.28
N ASP A 222 27.09 4.77 2.04
CA ASP A 222 26.74 4.60 3.47
C ASP A 222 25.32 5.10 3.78
N PRO A 223 24.29 4.55 3.11
CA PRO A 223 22.94 5.06 3.17
C PRO A 223 22.20 4.57 4.41
N GLU A 224 21.30 5.39 4.95
CA GLU A 224 20.40 5.00 6.04
C GLU A 224 19.24 4.11 5.56
N LEU A 225 18.78 4.30 4.31
CA LEU A 225 17.63 3.62 3.70
C LEU A 225 16.29 3.81 4.46
N THR A 226 16.20 4.84 5.28
CA THR A 226 15.03 5.18 6.08
C THR A 226 14.08 6.15 5.36
N THR A 227 12.85 6.24 5.85
CA THR A 227 11.85 7.24 5.44
C THR A 227 11.97 8.45 6.33
N ARG A 228 12.56 9.57 5.84
CA ARG A 228 12.85 10.76 6.65
C ARG A 228 12.49 12.10 6.02
N LEU A 229 12.19 12.15 4.71
CA LEU A 229 11.73 13.35 4.00
C LEU A 229 10.20 13.40 3.86
N VAL A 230 9.51 12.33 4.25
CA VAL A 230 8.06 12.24 4.29
C VAL A 230 7.66 11.52 5.58
N GLU A 231 6.47 11.80 6.07
CA GLU A 231 5.91 11.09 7.22
C GLU A 231 5.54 9.65 6.85
N GLY A 232 5.86 8.68 7.72
CA GLY A 232 5.51 7.28 7.53
C GLY A 232 6.53 6.30 8.14
N ARG A 233 6.22 5.02 8.03
CA ARG A 233 7.07 3.93 8.54
C ARG A 233 8.35 3.74 7.73
N ASN A 234 9.37 3.19 8.37
CA ASN A 234 10.54 2.69 7.67
C ASN A 234 10.27 1.32 7.03
N PRO A 235 10.79 1.04 5.83
CA PRO A 235 10.78 -0.29 5.26
C PRO A 235 11.79 -1.22 5.96
N LEU A 236 11.60 -2.53 5.85
CA LEU A 236 12.66 -3.51 6.14
C LEU A 236 13.83 -3.27 5.15
N ARG A 237 15.02 -3.05 5.67
CA ARG A 237 16.24 -2.91 4.85
C ARG A 237 16.80 -4.30 4.55
N ILE A 238 16.88 -4.68 3.28
CA ILE A 238 17.46 -5.96 2.84
C ILE A 238 18.77 -5.66 2.12
N VAL A 239 19.87 -6.26 2.59
CA VAL A 239 21.20 -6.03 2.04
C VAL A 239 21.82 -7.33 1.58
N LEU A 240 22.20 -7.41 0.31
CA LEU A 240 22.89 -8.56 -0.25
C LEU A 240 24.41 -8.39 -0.12
N ASP A 241 25.05 -9.12 0.79
CA ASP A 241 26.49 -9.12 1.03
C ASP A 241 27.02 -10.54 1.22
N SER A 242 27.15 -11.27 0.13
CA SER A 242 27.55 -12.68 0.13
C SER A 242 28.80 -12.99 0.93
N ASN A 243 29.70 -12.02 1.11
CA ASN A 243 30.98 -12.20 1.78
C ASN A 243 31.08 -11.50 3.15
N CYS A 244 30.01 -10.89 3.65
CA CYS A 244 29.99 -10.11 4.89
C CYS A 244 31.11 -9.05 4.94
N GLU A 245 31.19 -8.19 3.90
CA GLU A 245 32.25 -7.18 3.74
C GLU A 245 31.88 -5.81 4.32
N ILE A 246 30.59 -5.49 4.43
CA ILE A 246 30.10 -4.21 4.95
C ILE A 246 30.59 -3.99 6.38
N PRO A 247 31.18 -2.82 6.70
CA PRO A 247 31.68 -2.53 8.04
C PRO A 247 30.54 -2.49 9.07
N MET A 248 30.81 -2.94 10.29
CA MET A 248 29.83 -2.90 11.40
C MET A 248 29.38 -1.48 11.76
N THR A 249 30.14 -0.47 11.35
CA THR A 249 29.85 0.95 11.58
C THR A 249 28.96 1.57 10.52
N ALA A 250 28.52 0.78 9.51
CA ALA A 250 27.65 1.30 8.45
C ALA A 250 26.28 1.73 9.02
N LYS A 251 25.76 2.84 8.51
CA LYS A 251 24.49 3.43 9.00
C LYS A 251 23.28 2.52 8.91
N ILE A 252 23.30 1.53 8.01
CA ILE A 252 22.23 0.52 7.94
C ILE A 252 22.10 -0.34 9.21
N PHE A 253 23.08 -0.31 10.10
CA PHE A 253 23.09 -1.03 11.39
C PHE A 253 22.81 -0.11 12.58
N ASP A 254 22.33 1.10 12.37
CA ASP A 254 22.04 2.13 13.38
C ASP A 254 20.87 1.82 14.33
N GLY A 255 20.08 0.78 14.07
CA GLY A 255 18.91 0.40 14.84
C GLY A 255 17.64 1.24 14.54
N GLU A 256 17.69 2.18 13.60
CA GLU A 256 16.51 3.02 13.25
C GLU A 256 15.44 2.21 12.51
N ALA A 257 15.82 1.20 11.73
CA ALA A 257 14.91 0.29 11.03
C ALA A 257 15.40 -1.16 11.13
N GLU A 258 14.49 -2.10 10.89
CA GLU A 258 14.85 -3.53 10.78
C GLU A 258 15.75 -3.74 9.57
N THR A 259 16.77 -4.59 9.72
CA THR A 259 17.77 -4.88 8.68
C THR A 259 17.97 -6.39 8.55
N LEU A 260 17.74 -6.92 7.35
CA LEU A 260 18.05 -8.29 6.99
C LEU A 260 19.34 -8.31 6.15
N LEU A 261 20.41 -8.87 6.70
CA LEU A 261 21.67 -9.07 5.98
C LEU A 261 21.72 -10.48 5.39
N VAL A 262 21.69 -10.56 4.07
CA VAL A 262 21.76 -11.83 3.34
C VAL A 262 23.21 -12.12 2.98
N THR A 263 23.80 -13.16 3.62
CA THR A 263 25.18 -13.59 3.40
C THR A 263 25.26 -14.97 2.74
N GLY A 264 26.45 -15.35 2.30
CA GLY A 264 26.70 -16.72 1.87
C GLY A 264 26.67 -17.69 3.06
N THR A 265 26.34 -18.95 2.80
CA THR A 265 26.20 -20.00 3.83
C THR A 265 27.52 -20.49 4.40
N CYS A 266 28.65 -20.23 3.73
CA CYS A 266 29.99 -20.67 4.13
C CYS A 266 30.90 -19.44 4.23
N LEU A 267 30.86 -18.74 5.35
CA LEU A 267 31.78 -17.62 5.61
C LEU A 267 33.08 -18.14 6.25
N PRO A 268 34.27 -17.62 5.86
CA PRO A 268 35.53 -17.90 6.58
C PRO A 268 35.49 -17.42 8.03
N GLY A 269 36.22 -18.06 8.95
CA GLY A 269 36.11 -17.85 10.40
C GLY A 269 35.93 -16.40 10.88
N ALA A 270 36.82 -15.48 10.50
CA ALA A 270 36.71 -14.09 10.93
C ALA A 270 35.42 -13.38 10.40
N LYS A 271 34.93 -13.76 9.21
CA LYS A 271 33.66 -13.24 8.64
C LYS A 271 32.45 -13.86 9.29
N GLN A 272 32.56 -15.15 9.69
CA GLN A 272 31.52 -15.81 10.46
C GLN A 272 31.34 -15.14 11.83
N SER A 273 32.41 -14.87 12.56
CA SER A 273 32.36 -14.15 13.84
C SER A 273 31.80 -12.75 13.70
N LYS A 274 32.09 -12.07 12.57
CA LYS A 274 31.49 -10.74 12.26
C LYS A 274 29.99 -10.85 12.00
N ALA A 275 29.53 -11.85 11.25
CA ALA A 275 28.11 -12.05 10.99
C ALA A 275 27.35 -12.33 12.30
N GLU A 276 27.90 -13.15 13.19
CA GLU A 276 27.35 -13.41 14.53
C GLU A 276 27.29 -12.13 15.39
N ALA A 277 28.33 -11.28 15.32
CA ALA A 277 28.33 -10.00 16.02
C ALA A 277 27.30 -9.01 15.45
N LEU A 278 27.08 -8.99 14.13
CA LEU A 278 26.03 -8.20 13.50
C LEU A 278 24.64 -8.67 13.90
N GLN A 279 24.41 -9.99 13.94
CA GLN A 279 23.13 -10.57 14.37
C GLN A 279 22.80 -10.24 15.84
N ALA A 280 23.80 -9.93 16.67
CA ALA A 280 23.60 -9.49 18.05
C ALA A 280 23.18 -8.03 18.17
N LEU A 281 23.23 -7.25 17.09
CA LEU A 281 22.78 -5.86 17.08
C LEU A 281 21.25 -5.77 17.10
N PRO A 282 20.67 -4.72 17.71
CA PRO A 282 19.23 -4.48 17.68
C PRO A 282 18.70 -4.39 16.23
N LYS A 283 17.60 -5.08 15.94
CA LYS A 283 16.93 -5.06 14.64
C LYS A 283 17.78 -5.52 13.44
N VAL A 284 18.77 -6.38 13.66
CA VAL A 284 19.57 -7.01 12.60
C VAL A 284 19.36 -8.53 12.63
N GLU A 285 19.03 -9.09 11.46
CA GLU A 285 18.84 -10.52 11.21
C GLU A 285 19.79 -11.04 10.12
#